data_48483b2fecff5067c3e426fd7ced441e
#
_entry.id   48483b2fecff5067c3e426fd7ced441e
#
_cell.length_a   1.000
_cell.length_b   1.000
_cell.length_c   1.000
_cell.angle_alpha   90.00
_cell.angle_beta   90.00
_cell.angle_gamma   90.00
#
_symmetry.space_group_name_H-M   'P 1'
#
loop_
_entity.id
_entity.type
_entity.pdbx_description
1 polymer ?
#
loop_
_entity_poly.entity_id
_entity_poly.type
_entity_poly.pdbx_seq_one_letter_code
_entity_poly.pdbx_strand_id
1 'polypeptide(L)'
;QHINQVAQLLVQHSQVSMSTLAHPITEWQDWISPHVVKVVLDAQSHASYFSRASIPHWRDSVAGQLPPFAVYRHVGLYAYRAAFLALFPRLSVAPTEQLEALEQLRALWHGHRIAVHITYDNPSPGVDTPEDLERVRRLLSS
;
A
#
# COMPACT_ATOMS: atom_id res chain seq x y z
N GLN A 1 10.25 -10.63 -8.46
CA GLN A 1 9.02 -11.37 -8.07
C GLN A 1 7.86 -10.43 -7.75
N HIS A 2 8.02 -9.47 -6.83
CA HIS A 2 6.96 -8.51 -6.46
C HIS A 2 6.56 -7.61 -7.64
N ILE A 3 7.50 -7.20 -8.48
CA ILE A 3 7.23 -6.40 -9.69
C ILE A 3 6.26 -7.14 -10.62
N ASN A 4 6.48 -8.43 -10.82
CA ASN A 4 5.60 -9.25 -11.67
C ASN A 4 4.20 -9.40 -11.06
N GLN A 5 4.10 -9.50 -9.74
CA GLN A 5 2.83 -9.61 -9.04
C GLN A 5 1.97 -8.37 -9.25
N VAL A 6 2.51 -7.17 -9.06
CA VAL A 6 1.75 -5.93 -9.29
C VAL A 6 1.38 -5.73 -10.76
N ALA A 7 2.28 -6.09 -11.67
CA ALA A 7 2.00 -5.99 -13.11
C ALA A 7 0.89 -6.95 -13.54
N GLN A 8 0.89 -8.17 -13.02
CA GLN A 8 -0.15 -9.16 -13.33
C GLN A 8 -1.54 -8.72 -12.88
N LEU A 9 -1.64 -8.02 -11.75
CA LEU A 9 -2.93 -7.50 -11.29
C LEU A 9 -3.58 -6.56 -12.29
N LEU A 10 -2.78 -5.73 -12.97
CA LEU A 10 -3.31 -4.83 -14.00
C LEU A 10 -3.83 -5.60 -15.21
N VAL A 11 -3.20 -6.73 -15.55
CA VAL A 11 -3.66 -7.59 -16.66
C VAL A 11 -4.96 -8.29 -16.29
N GLN A 12 -5.07 -8.78 -15.05
CA GLN A 12 -6.22 -9.55 -14.57
C GLN A 12 -7.44 -8.69 -14.28
N HIS A 13 -7.25 -7.44 -13.88
CA HIS A 13 -8.32 -6.52 -13.45
C HIS A 13 -8.41 -5.32 -14.39
N SER A 14 -9.24 -5.44 -15.43
CA SER A 14 -9.35 -4.41 -16.49
C SER A 14 -9.88 -3.06 -15.99
N GLN A 15 -10.58 -3.02 -14.84
CA GLN A 15 -11.22 -1.83 -14.31
C GLN A 15 -10.36 -1.06 -13.31
N VAL A 16 -9.18 -1.55 -12.97
CA VAL A 16 -8.30 -0.85 -12.04
C VAL A 16 -7.28 0.02 -12.79
N SER A 17 -6.94 1.15 -12.22
CA SER A 17 -6.01 2.13 -12.81
C SER A 17 -4.57 1.86 -12.39
N MET A 18 -4.38 1.26 -11.22
CA MET A 18 -3.07 0.94 -10.67
C MET A 18 -3.17 -0.25 -9.73
N SER A 19 -2.03 -0.83 -9.41
CA SER A 19 -1.93 -1.93 -8.47
C SER A 19 -0.76 -1.73 -7.52
N THR A 20 -0.83 -2.35 -6.37
CA THR A 20 0.21 -2.29 -5.34
C THR A 20 0.22 -3.57 -4.51
N LEU A 21 1.06 -3.59 -3.48
CA LEU A 21 1.22 -4.74 -2.59
C LEU A 21 0.84 -4.38 -1.16
N ALA A 22 0.42 -5.38 -0.41
CA ALA A 22 0.24 -5.30 1.03
C ALA A 22 0.82 -6.55 1.69
N HIS A 23 1.18 -6.42 2.95
CA HIS A 23 1.71 -7.51 3.77
C HIS A 23 0.92 -7.58 5.08
N PRO A 24 0.57 -8.78 5.58
CA PRO A 24 -0.08 -8.87 6.89
C PRO A 24 0.80 -8.27 7.97
N ILE A 25 0.18 -7.51 8.89
CA ILE A 25 0.86 -6.98 10.07
C ILE A 25 0.94 -8.09 11.11
N THR A 26 2.15 -8.39 11.56
CA THR A 26 2.42 -9.44 12.56
C THR A 26 2.88 -8.89 13.89
N GLU A 27 3.25 -7.60 13.95
CA GLU A 27 3.76 -6.95 15.14
C GLU A 27 2.83 -5.80 15.56
N TRP A 28 2.43 -5.78 16.82
CA TRP A 28 1.58 -4.71 17.36
C TRP A 28 2.23 -3.33 17.21
N GLN A 29 3.55 -3.24 17.33
CA GLN A 29 4.28 -1.99 17.15
C GLN A 29 4.08 -1.39 15.75
N ASP A 30 4.01 -2.24 14.71
CA ASP A 30 3.73 -1.80 13.35
C ASP A 30 2.28 -1.34 13.20
N TRP A 31 1.36 -2.01 13.90
CA TRP A 31 -0.06 -1.66 13.87
C TRP A 31 -0.32 -0.25 14.38
N ILE A 32 0.36 0.15 15.46
CA ILE A 32 0.16 1.46 16.09
C ILE A 32 1.07 2.55 15.54
N SER A 33 2.11 2.22 14.75
CA SER A 33 3.08 3.20 14.26
C SER A 33 2.49 4.03 13.12
N PRO A 34 2.51 5.38 13.23
CA PRO A 34 2.07 6.24 12.13
C PRO A 34 3.01 6.22 10.92
N HIS A 35 4.21 5.65 11.06
CA HIS A 35 5.15 5.47 9.95
C HIS A 35 4.80 4.26 9.09
N VAL A 36 4.03 3.33 9.62
CA VAL A 36 3.52 2.17 8.88
C VAL A 36 2.16 2.51 8.32
N VAL A 37 2.04 2.51 6.99
CA VAL A 37 0.78 2.79 6.31
C VAL A 37 -0.07 1.53 6.26
N LYS A 38 -1.31 1.61 6.75
CA LYS A 38 -2.29 0.52 6.70
C LYS A 38 -3.14 0.67 5.47
N VAL A 39 -3.68 -0.43 5.01
CA VAL A 39 -4.62 -0.46 3.90
C VAL A 39 -5.78 -1.38 4.24
N VAL A 40 -6.99 -0.89 4.01
CA VAL A 40 -8.22 -1.69 4.15
C VAL A 40 -8.64 -2.15 2.77
N LEU A 41 -8.93 -3.44 2.64
CA LEU A 41 -9.30 -4.07 1.39
C LEU A 41 -10.79 -4.40 1.38
N ASP A 42 -11.38 -4.32 0.18
CA ASP A 42 -12.73 -4.85 -0.03
C ASP A 42 -12.68 -6.35 -0.38
N ALA A 43 -13.85 -6.93 -0.64
CA ALA A 43 -13.97 -8.36 -0.94
C ALA A 43 -13.26 -8.76 -2.25
N GLN A 44 -12.95 -7.80 -3.13
CA GLN A 44 -12.25 -8.03 -4.38
C GLN A 44 -10.75 -7.72 -4.28
N SER A 45 -10.26 -7.49 -3.06
CA SER A 45 -8.88 -7.07 -2.80
C SER A 45 -8.51 -5.76 -3.48
N HIS A 46 -9.48 -4.85 -3.61
CA HIS A 46 -9.22 -3.46 -3.98
C HIS A 46 -9.10 -2.63 -2.71
N ALA A 47 -8.23 -1.61 -2.76
CA ALA A 47 -8.05 -0.72 -1.62
C ALA A 47 -9.31 0.12 -1.37
N SER A 48 -9.83 0.07 -0.15
CA SER A 48 -10.88 0.97 0.31
C SER A 48 -10.30 2.29 0.79
N TYR A 49 -9.20 2.24 1.53
CA TYR A 49 -8.51 3.42 2.03
C TYR A 49 -7.11 3.07 2.52
N PHE A 50 -6.20 4.04 2.48
CA PHE A 50 -4.86 3.98 3.08
C PHE A 50 -4.77 5.01 4.19
N SER A 51 -4.16 4.65 5.33
CA SER A 51 -4.01 5.59 6.43
C SER A 51 -2.81 5.24 7.31
N ARG A 52 -2.25 6.28 7.92
CA ARG A 52 -1.24 6.12 8.97
C ARG A 52 -1.87 5.66 10.29
N ALA A 53 -3.16 5.89 10.46
CA ALA A 53 -3.91 5.38 11.62
C ALA A 53 -4.08 3.86 11.54
N SER A 54 -4.37 3.26 12.68
CA SER A 54 -4.68 1.82 12.77
C SER A 54 -6.09 1.59 12.23
N ILE A 55 -6.20 1.27 10.96
CA ILE A 55 -7.47 1.00 10.28
C ILE A 55 -7.53 -0.47 9.80
N PRO A 56 -8.74 -1.12 9.80
CA PRO A 56 -10.01 -0.63 10.32
C PRO A 56 -9.96 -0.42 11.85
N HIS A 57 -10.82 0.46 12.35
CA HIS A 57 -10.88 0.69 13.80
C HIS A 57 -11.42 -0.54 14.51
N TRP A 58 -10.64 -1.11 15.39
CA TRP A 58 -11.06 -2.22 16.25
C TRP A 58 -11.64 -1.64 17.54
N ARG A 59 -12.99 -1.63 17.64
CA ARG A 59 -13.70 -1.02 18.76
C ARG A 59 -13.27 -1.59 20.11
N ASP A 60 -13.14 -2.92 20.20
CA ASP A 60 -12.84 -3.64 21.43
C ASP A 60 -11.32 -3.89 21.58
N SER A 61 -10.51 -2.98 21.04
CA SER A 61 -9.05 -3.10 21.03
C SER A 61 -8.47 -3.27 22.44
N VAL A 62 -7.46 -4.12 22.52
CA VAL A 62 -6.67 -4.36 23.73
C VAL A 62 -5.22 -3.97 23.42
N ALA A 63 -4.65 -3.13 24.29
CA ALA A 63 -3.26 -2.69 24.11
C ALA A 63 -2.31 -3.90 24.04
N GLY A 64 -1.40 -3.88 23.06
CA GLY A 64 -0.44 -4.94 22.84
C GLY A 64 -0.96 -6.11 22.00
N GLN A 65 -2.24 -6.09 21.58
CA GLN A 65 -2.84 -7.15 20.80
C GLN A 65 -3.24 -6.67 19.40
N LEU A 66 -2.99 -7.50 18.39
CA LEU A 66 -3.51 -7.28 17.05
C LEU A 66 -4.99 -7.67 16.96
N PRO A 67 -5.75 -7.06 16.03
CA PRO A 67 -7.13 -7.48 15.77
C PRO A 67 -7.24 -8.97 15.45
N PRO A 68 -8.42 -9.60 15.72
CA PRO A 68 -8.60 -11.04 15.47
C PRO A 68 -8.71 -11.42 13.99
N PHE A 69 -8.82 -10.42 13.09
CA PHE A 69 -8.78 -10.62 11.65
C PHE A 69 -7.51 -10.00 11.07
N ALA A 70 -7.07 -10.48 9.92
CA ALA A 70 -5.88 -9.96 9.28
C ALA A 70 -6.00 -8.47 8.97
N VAL A 71 -4.97 -7.72 9.34
CA VAL A 71 -4.79 -6.30 8.99
C VAL A 71 -3.49 -6.17 8.19
N TYR A 72 -3.43 -5.16 7.32
CA TYR A 72 -2.39 -5.11 6.31
C TYR A 72 -1.64 -3.79 6.35
N ARG A 73 -0.33 -3.89 6.11
CA ARG A 73 0.52 -2.74 5.83
C ARG A 73 0.71 -2.60 4.32
N HIS A 74 0.72 -1.38 3.85
CA HIS A 74 1.00 -1.08 2.46
C HIS A 74 2.50 -1.24 2.17
N VAL A 75 2.82 -1.87 1.04
CA VAL A 75 4.17 -1.93 0.50
C VAL A 75 4.21 -1.01 -0.71
N GLY A 76 5.06 0.03 -0.66
CA GLY A 76 5.09 1.11 -1.64
C GLY A 76 5.69 0.73 -3.00
N LEU A 77 5.24 -0.36 -3.59
CA LEU A 77 5.59 -0.78 -4.94
C LEU A 77 4.33 -0.75 -5.80
N TYR A 78 4.39 -0.06 -6.93
CA TYR A 78 3.22 0.20 -7.77
C TYR A 78 3.44 -0.23 -9.21
N ALA A 79 2.35 -0.61 -9.86
CA ALA A 79 2.26 -0.65 -11.32
C ALA A 79 1.08 0.24 -11.75
N TYR A 80 1.23 0.92 -12.87
CA TYR A 80 0.24 1.86 -13.41
C TYR A 80 -0.10 1.51 -14.83
N ARG A 81 -1.39 1.72 -15.21
CA ARG A 81 -1.72 1.75 -16.63
C ARG A 81 -1.12 3.02 -17.26
N ALA A 82 -0.64 2.92 -18.48
CA ALA A 82 -0.02 4.05 -19.16
C ALA A 82 -0.97 5.26 -19.23
N ALA A 83 -2.24 5.02 -19.54
CA ALA A 83 -3.25 6.08 -19.59
C ALA A 83 -3.43 6.76 -18.23
N PHE A 84 -3.42 5.99 -17.13
CA PHE A 84 -3.56 6.54 -15.79
C PHE A 84 -2.30 7.31 -15.36
N LEU A 85 -1.13 6.81 -15.72
CA LEU A 85 0.13 7.49 -15.43
C LEU A 85 0.19 8.87 -16.10
N ALA A 86 -0.36 8.99 -17.31
CA ALA A 86 -0.48 10.28 -18.00
C ALA A 86 -1.53 11.20 -17.37
N LEU A 87 -2.61 10.63 -16.82
CA LEU A 87 -3.69 11.38 -16.20
C LEU A 87 -3.33 11.89 -14.81
N PHE A 88 -2.62 11.10 -14.02
CA PHE A 88 -2.39 11.35 -12.59
C PHE A 88 -1.87 12.75 -12.28
N PRO A 89 -0.85 13.30 -13.00
CA PRO A 89 -0.36 14.65 -12.73
C PRO A 89 -1.38 15.76 -12.96
N ARG A 90 -2.45 15.47 -13.72
CA ARG A 90 -3.52 16.41 -14.02
C ARG A 90 -4.64 16.39 -12.98
N LEU A 91 -4.67 15.38 -12.10
CA LEU A 91 -5.64 15.28 -11.04
C LEU A 91 -5.29 16.28 -9.94
N SER A 92 -6.31 16.98 -9.43
CA SER A 92 -6.11 17.87 -8.29
C SER A 92 -5.73 17.10 -7.04
N VAL A 93 -4.90 17.72 -6.21
CA VAL A 93 -4.47 17.15 -4.94
C VAL A 93 -5.68 16.95 -4.02
N ALA A 94 -5.81 15.76 -3.45
CA ALA A 94 -6.93 15.43 -2.58
C ALA A 94 -6.71 15.94 -1.15
N PRO A 95 -7.79 16.39 -0.45
CA PRO A 95 -7.67 16.75 0.97
C PRO A 95 -7.14 15.60 1.83
N THR A 96 -7.59 14.37 1.58
CA THR A 96 -7.14 13.18 2.31
C THR A 96 -5.67 12.89 2.07
N GLU A 97 -5.19 13.11 0.86
CA GLU A 97 -3.79 12.98 0.49
C GLU A 97 -2.91 13.94 1.29
N GLN A 98 -3.36 15.18 1.45
CA GLN A 98 -2.62 16.19 2.21
C GLN A 98 -2.61 15.89 3.71
N LEU A 99 -3.75 15.49 4.26
CA LEU A 99 -3.86 15.18 5.69
C LEU A 99 -3.02 13.98 6.09
N GLU A 100 -3.04 12.92 5.28
CA GLU A 100 -2.31 11.70 5.56
C GLU A 100 -0.86 11.74 5.05
N ALA A 101 -0.54 12.67 4.16
CA ALA A 101 0.72 12.71 3.41
C ALA A 101 0.93 11.40 2.63
N LEU A 102 -0.11 10.94 1.93
CA LEU A 102 -0.14 9.71 1.13
C LEU A 102 -0.68 10.02 -0.27
N GLU A 103 0.21 10.02 -1.25
CA GLU A 103 -0.09 10.46 -2.63
C GLU A 103 -1.09 9.52 -3.34
N GLN A 104 -1.09 8.22 -3.03
CA GLN A 104 -2.01 7.26 -3.64
C GLN A 104 -3.47 7.54 -3.30
N LEU A 105 -3.75 8.31 -2.25
CA LEU A 105 -5.11 8.71 -1.90
C LEU A 105 -5.73 9.64 -2.97
N ARG A 106 -4.91 10.31 -3.78
CA ARG A 106 -5.42 11.10 -4.91
C ARG A 106 -6.18 10.23 -5.90
N ALA A 107 -5.66 9.03 -6.19
CA ALA A 107 -6.34 8.10 -7.08
C ALA A 107 -7.72 7.70 -6.54
N LEU A 108 -7.79 7.30 -5.27
CA LEU A 108 -9.05 6.92 -4.64
C LEU A 108 -10.03 8.08 -4.57
N TRP A 109 -9.56 9.29 -4.25
CA TRP A 109 -10.38 10.50 -4.18
C TRP A 109 -11.10 10.78 -5.49
N HIS A 110 -10.43 10.55 -6.61
CA HIS A 110 -10.99 10.78 -7.95
C HIS A 110 -11.73 9.56 -8.50
N GLY A 111 -12.00 8.55 -7.68
CA GLY A 111 -12.81 7.39 -8.05
C GLY A 111 -12.07 6.30 -8.80
N HIS A 112 -10.74 6.35 -8.84
CA HIS A 112 -9.93 5.30 -9.46
C HIS A 112 -9.74 4.14 -8.51
N ARG A 113 -9.71 2.92 -9.05
CA ARG A 113 -9.54 1.71 -8.26
C ARG A 113 -8.09 1.27 -8.24
N ILE A 114 -7.67 0.80 -7.06
CA ILE A 114 -6.33 0.26 -6.83
C ILE A 114 -6.47 -1.20 -6.43
N ALA A 115 -5.95 -2.10 -7.26
CA ALA A 115 -5.88 -3.51 -6.91
C ALA A 115 -4.69 -3.76 -5.98
N VAL A 116 -4.87 -4.61 -4.97
CA VAL A 116 -3.83 -4.91 -3.99
C VAL A 116 -3.56 -6.42 -3.97
N HIS A 117 -2.31 -6.79 -4.16
CA HIS A 117 -1.86 -8.16 -3.96
C HIS A 117 -1.30 -8.31 -2.55
N ILE A 118 -1.78 -9.33 -1.83
CA ILE A 118 -1.26 -9.66 -0.50
C ILE A 118 -0.04 -10.56 -0.69
N THR A 119 1.11 -10.08 -0.24
CA THR A 119 2.34 -10.88 -0.24
C THR A 119 2.65 -11.33 1.18
N TYR A 120 3.11 -12.56 1.32
CA TYR A 120 3.55 -13.12 2.59
C TYR A 120 5.08 -13.17 2.69
N ASP A 121 5.76 -12.83 1.61
CA ASP A 121 7.22 -12.70 1.60
C ASP A 121 7.62 -11.39 2.26
N ASN A 122 8.82 -11.37 2.86
CA ASN A 122 9.35 -10.12 3.39
C ASN A 122 9.47 -9.11 2.26
N PRO A 123 8.82 -7.93 2.39
CA PRO A 123 8.94 -6.90 1.37
C PRO A 123 10.40 -6.45 1.27
N SER A 124 10.83 -6.16 0.03
CA SER A 124 12.12 -5.52 -0.18
C SER A 124 12.17 -4.20 0.60
N PRO A 125 13.27 -3.89 1.28
CA PRO A 125 13.37 -2.63 2.01
C PRO A 125 13.18 -1.45 1.07
N GLY A 126 12.35 -0.47 1.49
CA GLY A 126 12.22 0.80 0.80
C GLY A 126 13.55 1.56 0.80
N VAL A 127 13.74 2.44 -0.18
CA VAL A 127 14.94 3.27 -0.27
C VAL A 127 14.55 4.70 0.13
N ASP A 128 14.62 5.00 1.43
CA ASP A 128 14.33 6.32 1.97
C ASP A 128 15.58 7.01 2.54
N THR A 129 16.66 6.23 2.82
CA THR A 129 17.91 6.71 3.38
C THR A 129 19.11 6.20 2.59
N PRO A 130 20.31 6.82 2.72
CA PRO A 130 21.53 6.27 2.10
C PRO A 130 21.83 4.84 2.54
N GLU A 131 21.53 4.50 3.78
CA GLU A 131 21.69 3.14 4.33
C GLU A 131 20.76 2.15 3.63
N ASP A 132 19.53 2.56 3.36
CA ASP A 132 18.56 1.75 2.61
C ASP A 132 19.04 1.49 1.18
N LEU A 133 19.58 2.53 0.53
CA LEU A 133 20.15 2.40 -0.82
C LEU A 133 21.32 1.38 -0.82
N GLU A 134 22.18 1.44 0.16
CA GLU A 134 23.31 0.51 0.28
C GLU A 134 22.80 -0.92 0.50
N ARG A 135 21.77 -1.09 1.30
CA ARG A 135 21.14 -2.39 1.54
C ARG A 135 20.56 -2.98 0.26
N VAL A 136 19.85 -2.16 -0.53
CA VAL A 136 19.29 -2.59 -1.81
C VAL A 136 20.38 -2.95 -2.80
N ARG A 137 21.47 -2.16 -2.86
CA ARG A 137 22.61 -2.46 -3.72
C ARG A 137 23.22 -3.82 -3.40
N ARG A 138 23.38 -4.16 -2.12
CA ARG A 138 23.89 -5.48 -1.71
C ARG A 138 22.96 -6.61 -2.15
N LEU A 139 21.64 -6.42 -2.03
CA LEU A 139 20.67 -7.42 -2.46
C LEU A 139 20.69 -7.66 -3.97
N LEU A 140 20.92 -6.59 -4.74
CA LEU A 140 20.98 -6.69 -6.21
C LEU A 140 22.32 -7.23 -6.72
N SER A 141 23.38 -7.16 -5.93
CA SER A 141 24.71 -7.65 -6.30
C SER A 141 24.96 -9.11 -5.90
N SER A 142 24.04 -9.71 -5.17
CA SER A 142 24.07 -11.13 -4.81
C SER A 142 23.19 -11.94 -5.77
#